data_9afa93c58403a17044e50d7229930139
#
_entry.id   9afa93c58403a17044e50d7229930139
#
_cell.length_a   1.000
_cell.length_b   1.000
_cell.length_c   1.000
_cell.angle_alpha   90.00
_cell.angle_beta   90.00
_cell.angle_gamma   90.00
#
_symmetry.space_group_name_H-M   'P 1'
#
loop_
_entity.id
_entity.type
_entity.pdbx_description
1 polymer ?
#
loop_
_entity_poly.entity_id
_entity_poly.type
_entity_poly.pdbx_seq_one_letter_code
_entity_poly.pdbx_strand_id
1 'polypeptide(L)'
;MPASKIQNEQEIIRWFEEGRTYAWMVEEYRRKYNIETVVSMFGNFRRRRGLQRRQTRDYDLIPWAIEEQHRWAYPIIMLRAEARRREGKELREVDRTRLDAWLRRLQEDNVVVHYDPETDEGFWYVPRREGVDTDIVRIPEKKTSRRAVD
;
A
#
# COMPACT_ATOMS: atom_id res chain seq x y z
N MET A 1 -34.33 -16.35 -6.89
CA MET A 1 -33.02 -15.67 -6.66
C MET A 1 -31.94 -16.68 -6.39
N PRO A 2 -30.88 -16.58 -7.11
CA PRO A 2 -29.75 -17.47 -6.77
C PRO A 2 -29.19 -17.10 -5.40
N ALA A 3 -28.77 -18.11 -4.69
CA ALA A 3 -28.19 -17.89 -3.39
C ALA A 3 -26.85 -17.15 -3.52
N SER A 4 -26.57 -16.31 -2.57
CA SER A 4 -25.31 -15.60 -2.54
C SER A 4 -24.16 -16.58 -2.31
N LYS A 5 -23.06 -16.37 -3.00
CA LYS A 5 -21.88 -17.18 -2.78
C LYS A 5 -21.10 -16.74 -1.56
N ILE A 6 -21.44 -15.58 -1.01
CA ILE A 6 -20.73 -15.04 0.14
C ILE A 6 -21.08 -15.83 1.38
N GLN A 7 -20.06 -16.39 2.02
CA GLN A 7 -20.25 -17.22 3.20
C GLN A 7 -20.19 -16.42 4.49
N ASN A 8 -19.37 -15.37 4.53
CA ASN A 8 -19.19 -14.59 5.73
C ASN A 8 -18.85 -13.15 5.33
N GLU A 9 -19.82 -12.27 5.47
CA GLU A 9 -19.62 -10.88 5.07
C GLU A 9 -18.56 -10.16 5.90
N GLN A 10 -18.51 -10.46 7.19
CA GLN A 10 -17.51 -9.83 8.05
C GLN A 10 -16.10 -10.18 7.64
N GLU A 11 -15.90 -11.38 7.15
CA GLU A 11 -14.61 -11.81 6.67
C GLU A 11 -14.18 -10.98 5.46
N ILE A 12 -15.11 -10.75 4.54
CA ILE A 12 -14.82 -9.95 3.34
C ILE A 12 -14.53 -8.50 3.73
N ILE A 13 -15.28 -7.97 4.66
CA ILE A 13 -15.05 -6.60 5.14
C ILE A 13 -13.66 -6.50 5.73
N ARG A 14 -13.24 -7.49 6.53
CA ARG A 14 -11.91 -7.50 7.09
C ARG A 14 -10.84 -7.53 6.00
N TRP A 15 -11.07 -8.32 4.94
CA TRP A 15 -10.14 -8.38 3.83
C TRP A 15 -9.97 -7.04 3.16
N PHE A 16 -11.07 -6.28 3.00
CA PHE A 16 -10.97 -4.94 2.44
C PHE A 16 -10.20 -4.03 3.37
N GLU A 17 -10.41 -4.15 4.66
CA GLU A 17 -9.66 -3.35 5.62
C GLU A 17 -8.17 -3.68 5.60
N GLU A 18 -7.83 -4.93 5.31
CA GLU A 18 -6.45 -5.36 5.22
C GLU A 18 -5.81 -5.01 3.88
N GLY A 19 -6.60 -4.52 2.92
CA GLY A 19 -6.07 -4.17 1.62
C GLY A 19 -5.84 -5.33 0.67
N ARG A 20 -6.53 -6.45 0.88
CA ARG A 20 -6.39 -7.62 0.01
C ARG A 20 -6.92 -7.31 -1.39
N THR A 21 -6.31 -7.92 -2.40
CA THR A 21 -6.76 -7.74 -3.77
C THR A 21 -7.98 -8.60 -4.07
N TYR A 22 -8.72 -8.22 -5.09
CA TYR A 22 -9.85 -9.05 -5.53
C TYR A 22 -9.37 -10.44 -5.98
N ALA A 23 -8.24 -10.49 -6.69
CA ALA A 23 -7.69 -11.75 -7.15
C ALA A 23 -7.35 -12.66 -5.96
N TRP A 24 -6.79 -12.08 -4.90
CA TRP A 24 -6.50 -12.85 -3.70
C TRP A 24 -7.77 -13.40 -3.08
N MET A 25 -8.84 -12.59 -3.06
CA MET A 25 -10.10 -13.02 -2.48
C MET A 25 -10.71 -14.18 -3.26
N VAL A 26 -10.60 -14.14 -4.59
CA VAL A 26 -11.09 -15.22 -5.44
C VAL A 26 -10.35 -16.52 -5.11
N GLU A 27 -9.03 -16.45 -5.00
CA GLU A 27 -8.23 -17.63 -4.70
C GLU A 27 -8.51 -18.13 -3.28
N GLU A 28 -8.69 -17.23 -2.34
CA GLU A 28 -8.96 -17.61 -0.95
C GLU A 28 -10.31 -18.30 -0.84
N TYR A 29 -11.32 -17.83 -1.57
CA TYR A 29 -12.62 -18.49 -1.58
C TYR A 29 -12.52 -19.88 -2.15
N ARG A 30 -11.74 -20.05 -3.21
CA ARG A 30 -11.55 -21.39 -3.78
C ARG A 30 -10.86 -22.31 -2.76
N ARG A 31 -9.82 -21.80 -2.12
CA ARG A 31 -9.04 -22.60 -1.19
C ARG A 31 -9.83 -22.93 0.07
N LYS A 32 -10.54 -21.92 0.61
CA LYS A 32 -11.18 -22.09 1.92
C LYS A 32 -12.55 -22.71 1.84
N TYR A 33 -13.34 -22.34 0.85
CA TYR A 33 -14.73 -22.78 0.75
C TYR A 33 -14.99 -23.64 -0.47
N ASN A 34 -14.00 -23.84 -1.32
CA ASN A 34 -14.15 -24.59 -2.55
C ASN A 34 -15.25 -23.98 -3.43
N ILE A 35 -15.34 -22.65 -3.44
CA ILE A 35 -16.32 -21.91 -4.22
C ILE A 35 -15.64 -21.08 -5.26
N GLU A 36 -16.09 -21.23 -6.52
CA GLU A 36 -15.58 -20.42 -7.61
C GLU A 36 -16.29 -19.07 -7.60
N THR A 37 -15.52 -18.00 -7.56
CA THR A 37 -16.05 -16.63 -7.57
C THR A 37 -15.34 -15.84 -8.67
N VAL A 38 -15.84 -14.63 -8.91
CA VAL A 38 -15.24 -13.74 -9.89
C VAL A 38 -14.93 -12.41 -9.23
N VAL A 39 -13.99 -11.68 -9.82
CA VAL A 39 -13.54 -10.41 -9.28
C VAL A 39 -14.71 -9.44 -9.10
N SER A 40 -15.64 -9.43 -10.06
CA SER A 40 -16.76 -8.48 -10.03
C SER A 40 -17.66 -8.70 -8.81
N MET A 41 -17.74 -9.93 -8.31
CA MET A 41 -18.55 -10.21 -7.12
C MET A 41 -18.06 -9.38 -5.93
N PHE A 42 -16.75 -9.35 -5.75
CA PHE A 42 -16.17 -8.61 -4.62
C PHE A 42 -16.25 -7.10 -4.85
N GLY A 43 -16.11 -6.66 -6.09
CA GLY A 43 -16.26 -5.25 -6.41
C GLY A 43 -17.68 -4.77 -6.17
N ASN A 44 -18.68 -5.58 -6.53
CA ASN A 44 -20.09 -5.25 -6.27
C ASN A 44 -20.36 -5.22 -4.77
N PHE A 45 -19.79 -6.16 -4.03
CA PHE A 45 -19.94 -6.18 -2.58
C PHE A 45 -19.40 -4.89 -1.97
N ARG A 46 -18.20 -4.47 -2.40
CA ARG A 46 -17.60 -3.24 -1.89
C ARG A 46 -18.51 -2.05 -2.12
N ARG A 47 -19.05 -1.94 -3.32
CA ARG A 47 -19.93 -0.80 -3.65
C ARG A 47 -21.22 -0.82 -2.83
N ARG A 48 -21.82 -1.99 -2.69
CA ARG A 48 -23.08 -2.08 -1.95
C ARG A 48 -22.92 -1.76 -0.48
N ARG A 49 -21.75 -2.08 0.07
CA ARG A 49 -21.48 -1.82 1.49
C ARG A 49 -20.81 -0.47 1.72
N GLY A 50 -20.52 0.29 0.67
CA GLY A 50 -19.88 1.59 0.82
C GLY A 50 -18.46 1.50 1.37
N LEU A 51 -17.77 0.40 1.11
CA LEU A 51 -16.42 0.21 1.61
C LEU A 51 -15.42 0.98 0.78
N GLN A 52 -14.31 1.33 1.41
CA GLN A 52 -13.26 2.06 0.74
C GLN A 52 -12.67 1.23 -0.40
N ARG A 53 -12.28 1.94 -1.46
CA ARG A 53 -11.62 1.29 -2.57
C ARG A 53 -10.27 0.78 -2.11
N ARG A 54 -9.87 -0.39 -2.63
CA ARG A 54 -8.56 -0.92 -2.31
C ARG A 54 -7.49 0.06 -2.81
N GLN A 55 -6.50 0.31 -1.98
CA GLN A 55 -5.42 1.20 -2.34
C GLN A 55 -4.51 0.51 -3.35
N THR A 56 -3.91 1.31 -4.21
CA THR A 56 -2.96 0.79 -5.17
C THR A 56 -1.66 0.48 -4.45
N ARG A 57 -0.73 -0.15 -5.19
CA ARG A 57 0.56 -0.46 -4.63
C ARG A 57 1.35 0.81 -4.31
N ASP A 58 1.06 1.91 -5.00
CA ASP A 58 1.67 3.18 -4.66
C ASP A 58 1.39 3.53 -3.22
N TYR A 59 0.17 3.30 -2.75
CA TYR A 59 -0.19 3.64 -1.40
C TYR A 59 0.42 2.71 -0.37
N ASP A 60 0.80 1.49 -0.79
CA ASP A 60 1.51 0.59 0.12
C ASP A 60 2.88 1.17 0.49
N LEU A 61 3.53 1.84 -0.45
CA LEU A 61 4.81 2.46 -0.21
C LEU A 61 4.70 3.93 0.18
N ILE A 62 3.52 4.51 0.09
CA ILE A 62 3.29 5.89 0.45
C ILE A 62 2.14 5.91 1.44
N PRO A 63 2.40 5.49 2.68
CA PRO A 63 1.33 5.35 3.67
C PRO A 63 0.93 6.67 4.32
N TRP A 64 1.43 7.78 3.82
CA TRP A 64 1.18 9.09 4.39
C TRP A 64 0.35 9.95 3.45
N ALA A 65 -0.36 10.92 4.02
CA ALA A 65 -0.99 11.97 3.23
C ALA A 65 0.06 13.06 2.98
N ILE A 66 0.50 13.18 1.74
CA ILE A 66 1.62 14.04 1.38
C ILE A 66 1.14 15.47 1.15
N GLU A 67 1.76 16.42 1.85
CA GLU A 67 1.48 17.83 1.65
C GLU A 67 1.95 18.27 0.26
N GLU A 68 1.27 19.27 -0.28
CA GLU A 68 1.54 19.67 -1.65
C GLU A 68 2.99 20.10 -1.86
N GLN A 69 3.57 20.79 -0.91
CA GLN A 69 4.95 21.25 -1.06
C GLN A 69 5.96 20.11 -1.06
N HIS A 70 5.56 18.91 -0.64
CA HIS A 70 6.47 17.77 -0.59
C HIS A 70 6.26 16.78 -1.73
N ARG A 71 5.34 17.05 -2.65
CA ARG A 71 4.93 16.09 -3.67
C ARG A 71 6.02 15.72 -4.65
N TRP A 72 7.00 16.57 -4.80
CA TRP A 72 8.05 16.33 -5.79
C TRP A 72 9.42 16.11 -5.16
N ALA A 73 9.44 15.83 -3.86
CA ALA A 73 10.69 15.51 -3.19
C ALA A 73 11.27 14.21 -3.76
N TYR A 74 12.58 14.11 -3.74
CA TYR A 74 13.25 12.96 -4.35
C TYR A 74 12.77 11.63 -3.78
N PRO A 75 12.66 11.48 -2.44
CA PRO A 75 12.21 10.19 -1.89
C PRO A 75 10.84 9.76 -2.38
N ILE A 76 9.89 10.70 -2.50
CA ILE A 76 8.55 10.32 -2.94
C ILE A 76 8.56 9.91 -4.42
N ILE A 77 9.40 10.55 -5.23
CA ILE A 77 9.54 10.16 -6.63
C ILE A 77 10.09 8.74 -6.74
N MET A 78 11.08 8.42 -5.90
CA MET A 78 11.66 7.08 -5.89
C MET A 78 10.67 6.05 -5.38
N LEU A 79 9.88 6.40 -4.37
CA LEU A 79 8.87 5.47 -3.86
C LEU A 79 7.81 5.17 -4.91
N ARG A 80 7.42 6.18 -5.68
CA ARG A 80 6.46 5.93 -6.75
C ARG A 80 7.05 5.06 -7.85
N ALA A 81 8.32 5.25 -8.16
CA ALA A 81 8.98 4.42 -9.16
C ALA A 81 9.05 2.97 -8.70
N GLU A 82 9.40 2.75 -7.44
CA GLU A 82 9.47 1.39 -6.91
C GLU A 82 8.08 0.74 -6.89
N ALA A 83 7.05 1.50 -6.55
CA ALA A 83 5.69 0.98 -6.55
C ALA A 83 5.28 0.53 -7.96
N ARG A 84 5.60 1.33 -8.96
CA ARG A 84 5.30 0.95 -10.34
C ARG A 84 6.06 -0.29 -10.74
N ARG A 85 7.33 -0.40 -10.34
CA ARG A 85 8.11 -1.58 -10.68
C ARG A 85 7.53 -2.83 -10.02
N ARG A 86 7.07 -2.73 -8.79
CA ARG A 86 6.45 -3.85 -8.09
C ARG A 86 5.16 -4.30 -8.75
N GLU A 87 4.49 -3.38 -9.45
CA GLU A 87 3.29 -3.72 -10.21
C GLU A 87 3.62 -4.33 -11.56
N GLY A 88 4.89 -4.48 -11.89
CA GLY A 88 5.28 -5.05 -13.17
C GLY A 88 5.35 -4.05 -14.29
N LYS A 89 5.26 -2.76 -14.02
CA LYS A 89 5.36 -1.73 -15.04
C LYS A 89 6.82 -1.45 -15.35
N GLU A 90 7.08 -1.14 -16.61
CA GLU A 90 8.43 -0.84 -17.02
C GLU A 90 8.78 0.59 -16.64
N LEU A 91 10.03 0.79 -16.23
CA LEU A 91 10.56 2.11 -15.96
C LEU A 91 11.54 2.48 -17.05
N ARG A 92 11.67 3.78 -17.34
CA ARG A 92 12.71 4.23 -18.24
C ARG A 92 14.05 3.89 -17.62
N GLU A 93 15.04 3.68 -18.49
CA GLU A 93 16.35 3.24 -18.02
C GLU A 93 16.95 4.20 -17.00
N VAL A 94 16.81 5.51 -17.22
CA VAL A 94 17.37 6.48 -16.31
C VAL A 94 16.67 6.39 -14.95
N ASP A 95 15.37 6.17 -14.95
CA ASP A 95 14.62 6.05 -13.69
C ASP A 95 15.01 4.79 -12.94
N ARG A 96 15.16 3.69 -13.67
CA ARG A 96 15.54 2.42 -13.05
C ARG A 96 16.94 2.53 -12.44
N THR A 97 17.87 3.17 -13.14
CA THR A 97 19.22 3.34 -12.64
C THR A 97 19.24 4.16 -11.36
N ARG A 98 18.49 5.25 -11.34
CA ARG A 98 18.39 6.08 -10.15
C ARG A 98 17.76 5.34 -9.00
N LEU A 99 16.70 4.61 -9.29
CA LEU A 99 16.00 3.86 -8.26
C LEU A 99 16.90 2.78 -7.66
N ASP A 100 17.60 2.03 -8.50
CA ASP A 100 18.48 0.99 -8.00
C ASP A 100 19.58 1.57 -7.12
N ALA A 101 20.14 2.70 -7.50
CA ALA A 101 21.17 3.35 -6.69
C ALA A 101 20.60 3.83 -5.36
N TRP A 102 19.39 4.38 -5.38
CA TRP A 102 18.73 4.86 -4.18
C TRP A 102 18.41 3.72 -3.22
N LEU A 103 17.89 2.61 -3.75
CA LEU A 103 17.57 1.46 -2.91
C LEU A 103 18.83 0.85 -2.30
N ARG A 104 19.93 0.82 -3.08
CA ARG A 104 21.20 0.31 -2.57
C ARG A 104 21.68 1.18 -1.41
N ARG A 105 21.53 2.49 -1.53
CA ARG A 105 21.93 3.39 -0.47
C ARG A 105 21.11 3.18 0.79
N LEU A 106 19.79 2.98 0.66
CA LEU A 106 18.98 2.68 1.82
C LEU A 106 19.48 1.43 2.53
N GLN A 107 19.83 0.43 1.75
CA GLN A 107 20.30 -0.83 2.31
C GLN A 107 21.67 -0.68 2.97
N GLU A 108 22.57 0.00 2.31
CA GLU A 108 23.91 0.20 2.84
C GLU A 108 23.89 1.00 4.14
N ASP A 109 23.06 2.01 4.19
CA ASP A 109 22.95 2.86 5.37
C ASP A 109 22.02 2.29 6.42
N ASN A 110 21.32 1.21 6.08
CA ASN A 110 20.35 0.55 6.97
C ASN A 110 19.31 1.53 7.47
N VAL A 111 18.68 2.25 6.54
CA VAL A 111 17.68 3.27 6.85
C VAL A 111 16.41 3.00 6.07
N VAL A 112 15.34 3.64 6.52
CA VAL A 112 14.05 3.63 5.83
C VAL A 112 13.56 5.06 5.71
N VAL A 113 12.56 5.28 4.86
CA VAL A 113 12.01 6.61 4.61
C VAL A 113 10.93 6.91 5.64
N HIS A 114 11.02 8.10 6.22
CA HIS A 114 10.03 8.61 7.16
C HIS A 114 9.53 9.95 6.65
N TYR A 115 8.24 10.21 6.80
CA TYR A 115 7.65 11.46 6.36
C TYR A 115 7.15 12.27 7.55
N ASP A 116 7.57 13.52 7.63
CA ASP A 116 7.12 14.44 8.67
C ASP A 116 6.63 15.71 7.99
N PRO A 117 5.31 15.90 7.89
CA PRO A 117 4.77 17.06 7.16
C PRO A 117 5.07 18.40 7.84
N GLU A 118 5.51 18.37 9.09
CA GLU A 118 5.79 19.60 9.82
C GLU A 118 7.15 20.19 9.48
N THR A 119 7.96 19.50 8.69
CA THR A 119 9.29 19.99 8.33
C THR A 119 9.30 20.47 6.89
N ASP A 120 10.25 21.34 6.56
CA ASP A 120 10.38 21.84 5.20
C ASP A 120 10.76 20.72 4.24
N GLU A 121 11.64 19.83 4.68
CA GLU A 121 12.09 18.73 3.85
C GLU A 121 11.03 17.67 3.66
N GLY A 122 10.22 17.42 4.67
CA GLY A 122 9.17 16.43 4.64
C GLY A 122 9.67 15.00 4.79
N PHE A 123 10.66 14.61 4.02
CA PHE A 123 11.14 13.24 4.01
C PHE A 123 12.50 13.12 4.65
N TRP A 124 12.65 12.07 5.45
CA TRP A 124 13.87 11.82 6.22
C TRP A 124 14.26 10.37 6.10
N TYR A 125 15.55 10.11 6.19
CA TYR A 125 16.06 8.73 6.26
C TYR A 125 16.37 8.46 7.72
N VAL A 126 15.71 7.45 8.27
CA VAL A 126 15.83 7.13 9.69
C VAL A 126 16.32 5.71 9.84
N PRO A 127 17.02 5.40 10.96
CA PRO A 127 17.55 4.05 11.14
C PRO A 127 16.44 3.01 11.11
N ARG A 128 16.71 1.91 10.42
CA ARG A 128 15.77 0.81 10.35
C ARG A 128 15.67 0.12 11.71
N ARG A 129 14.45 -0.13 12.14
CA ARG A 129 14.20 -0.87 13.38
C ARG A 129 13.86 -2.29 13.02
N GLU A 130 14.71 -3.23 13.49
CA GLU A 130 14.53 -4.63 13.15
C GLU A 130 13.19 -5.13 13.71
N GLY A 131 12.49 -5.91 12.89
CA GLY A 131 11.19 -6.44 13.32
C GLY A 131 10.05 -5.45 13.24
N VAL A 132 10.34 -4.17 13.01
CA VAL A 132 9.31 -3.14 12.91
C VAL A 132 9.23 -2.60 11.50
N ASP A 133 10.37 -2.22 10.92
CA ASP A 133 10.40 -1.68 9.57
C ASP A 133 10.66 -2.84 8.61
N THR A 134 9.58 -3.34 8.00
CA THR A 134 9.67 -4.52 7.14
C THR A 134 9.81 -4.18 5.68
N ASP A 135 9.72 -2.92 5.33
CA ASP A 135 9.88 -2.47 3.96
C ASP A 135 10.79 -1.23 3.99
N ILE A 136 10.82 -0.50 2.91
CA ILE A 136 11.72 0.66 2.78
C ILE A 136 11.13 1.93 3.36
N VAL A 137 9.93 1.87 3.92
CA VAL A 137 9.28 3.03 4.54
C VAL A 137 8.90 2.72 5.96
N ARG A 138 8.82 3.76 6.78
CA ARG A 138 8.32 3.64 8.15
C ARG A 138 6.83 3.90 8.14
N ILE A 139 6.05 2.87 8.41
CA ILE A 139 4.60 2.98 8.43
C ILE A 139 4.21 3.86 9.62
N PRO A 140 3.34 4.85 9.40
CA PRO A 140 2.89 5.68 10.53
C PRO A 140 2.14 4.82 11.52
N GLU A 141 2.41 5.03 12.82
CA GLU A 141 1.84 4.24 13.82
C GLU A 141 0.50 4.75 14.13
N LYS A 142 -0.20 5.14 14.24
CA LYS A 142 -1.48 5.67 14.72
C LYS A 142 -2.22 6.35 13.67
N LYS A 143 -2.60 5.62 12.66
CA LYS A 143 -3.54 6.14 11.72
C LYS A 143 -4.76 6.68 12.39
N THR A 144 -5.18 6.00 13.44
CA THR A 144 -6.36 6.43 14.15
C THR A 144 -6.14 7.74 14.86
N SER A 145 -4.95 7.98 15.38
CA SER A 145 -4.74 9.24 16.07
C SER A 145 -4.79 10.41 15.11
N ARG A 146 -4.32 10.24 13.88
CA ARG A 146 -4.47 11.31 12.91
C ARG A 146 -5.92 11.58 12.62
N ARG A 147 -6.72 10.53 12.55
CA ARG A 147 -8.13 10.69 12.29
C ARG A 147 -8.85 11.31 13.44
N ALA A 148 -8.42 11.03 14.64
CA ALA A 148 -9.04 11.57 15.82
C ALA A 148 -8.88 13.08 15.91
N VAL A 149 -7.90 13.61 15.26
CA VAL A 149 -7.68 15.05 15.25
C VAL A 149 -8.68 15.77 14.36
N ASP A 150 -9.24 15.09 13.42
CA ASP A 150 -10.15 15.69 12.45
C ASP A 150 -11.41 16.24 13.07
#